data_155d51744e248517069fff88a69cf2d9
#
_entry.id   155d51744e248517069fff88a69cf2d9
#
_cell.length_a   1.000
_cell.length_b   1.000
_cell.length_c   1.000
_cell.angle_alpha   90.00
_cell.angle_beta   90.00
_cell.angle_gamma   90.00
#
_symmetry.space_group_name_H-M   'P 1'
#
loop_
_entity.id
_entity.type
_entity.pdbx_description
1 polymer ?
#
loop_
_entity_poly.entity_id
_entity_poly.type
_entity_poly.pdbx_seq_one_letter_code
_entity_poly.pdbx_strand_id
1 'polypeptide(L)'
;MEKIKVGIIGGAGYTGGELIRLLLNHPGVETSFIHSRSNAGKAVQTVHQDLIGETELKFTGELSDDIDVLFLCLGHGESKKFLAESKIASTIKIIDLANDFRLEAQSSIGNRQFVYGLPELNRDKIKTANNIANPGCFATAIQVGLLPLAKAGLLKDIYTTGITGSTGAGQSLSTTSHFSWRANNIQAYKTLTHQHLGEIGESLLYLQTKNDIDLSFVPWRGDFTRGIFISSTMSCDLSIEELNILYNEFYSDDPFTNVSKEPIFLKQVVNTNKAVIQLEKAGSKLVIH
;
A
#
# COMPACT_ATOMS: atom_id res chain seq x y z
N MET A 1 6.22 23.18 17.32
CA MET A 1 7.07 22.56 16.29
C MET A 1 6.65 23.13 14.95
N GLU A 2 7.58 23.44 14.09
CA GLU A 2 7.31 23.84 12.72
C GLU A 2 6.65 22.67 11.99
N LYS A 3 5.60 22.94 11.21
CA LYS A 3 4.91 21.89 10.46
C LYS A 3 5.69 21.50 9.21
N ILE A 4 5.65 20.22 8.88
CA ILE A 4 6.19 19.67 7.62
C ILE A 4 5.30 20.14 6.47
N LYS A 5 5.87 20.84 5.50
CA LYS A 5 5.17 21.32 4.32
C LYS A 5 5.09 20.21 3.26
N VAL A 6 3.90 19.96 2.77
CA VAL A 6 3.63 18.85 1.85
C VAL A 6 3.02 19.34 0.53
N GLY A 7 3.57 18.85 -0.58
CA GLY A 7 2.96 18.94 -1.91
C GLY A 7 2.36 17.60 -2.35
N ILE A 8 1.24 17.62 -3.07
CA ILE A 8 0.55 16.42 -3.58
C ILE A 8 0.40 16.53 -5.09
N ILE A 9 0.95 15.58 -5.84
CA ILE A 9 0.75 15.43 -7.28
C ILE A 9 -0.32 14.37 -7.55
N GLY A 10 -1.26 14.64 -8.45
CA GLY A 10 -2.37 13.73 -8.73
C GLY A 10 -3.49 13.77 -7.68
N GLY A 11 -3.65 14.93 -7.03
CA GLY A 11 -4.59 15.12 -5.92
C GLY A 11 -6.07 14.90 -6.25
N ALA A 12 -6.48 14.85 -7.53
CA ALA A 12 -7.87 14.60 -7.92
C ALA A 12 -8.24 13.09 -7.99
N GLY A 13 -7.25 12.18 -7.92
CA GLY A 13 -7.48 10.74 -7.91
C GLY A 13 -7.95 10.21 -6.55
N TYR A 14 -8.39 8.93 -6.50
CA TYR A 14 -8.79 8.30 -5.23
C TYR A 14 -7.67 8.31 -4.19
N THR A 15 -6.46 7.92 -4.57
CA THR A 15 -5.31 7.91 -3.67
C THR A 15 -4.95 9.31 -3.17
N GLY A 16 -5.01 10.32 -4.06
CA GLY A 16 -4.84 11.72 -3.67
C GLY A 16 -5.90 12.19 -2.67
N GLY A 17 -7.17 11.84 -2.90
CA GLY A 17 -8.27 12.16 -1.98
C GLY A 17 -8.08 11.53 -0.60
N GLU A 18 -7.67 10.25 -0.52
CA GLU A 18 -7.37 9.61 0.76
C GLU A 18 -6.22 10.30 1.49
N LEU A 19 -5.15 10.63 0.76
CA LEU A 19 -4.02 11.34 1.34
C LEU A 19 -4.42 12.72 1.87
N ILE A 20 -5.22 13.48 1.12
CA ILE A 20 -5.71 14.79 1.56
C ILE A 20 -6.49 14.64 2.87
N ARG A 21 -7.40 13.67 3.00
CA ARG A 21 -8.17 13.41 4.23
C ARG A 21 -7.26 13.13 5.42
N LEU A 22 -6.22 12.32 5.23
CA LEU A 22 -5.25 12.01 6.28
C LEU A 22 -4.43 13.24 6.69
N LEU A 23 -3.95 14.03 5.72
CA LEU A 23 -3.07 15.16 5.98
C LEU A 23 -3.81 16.35 6.58
N LEU A 24 -5.06 16.61 6.21
CA LEU A 24 -5.88 17.67 6.82
C LEU A 24 -6.01 17.50 8.34
N ASN A 25 -6.03 16.27 8.82
CA ASN A 25 -6.16 15.95 10.24
C ASN A 25 -4.80 15.65 10.92
N HIS A 26 -3.67 15.75 10.19
CA HIS A 26 -2.36 15.44 10.75
C HIS A 26 -1.78 16.65 11.48
N PRO A 27 -1.50 16.58 12.79
CA PRO A 27 -1.13 17.75 13.61
C PRO A 27 0.22 18.39 13.21
N GLY A 28 1.13 17.59 12.65
CA GLY A 28 2.49 18.01 12.28
C GLY A 28 2.67 18.39 10.81
N VAL A 29 1.58 18.46 10.01
CA VAL A 29 1.65 18.68 8.57
C VAL A 29 0.89 19.94 8.15
N GLU A 30 1.40 20.62 7.14
CA GLU A 30 0.73 21.68 6.37
C GLU A 30 0.73 21.29 4.89
N THR A 31 -0.46 21.20 4.30
CA THR A 31 -0.59 20.95 2.86
C THR A 31 -0.39 22.26 2.10
N SER A 32 0.76 22.45 1.47
CA SER A 32 1.15 23.67 0.76
C SER A 32 0.46 23.76 -0.61
N PHE A 33 0.39 22.65 -1.36
CA PHE A 33 -0.32 22.63 -2.62
C PHE A 33 -0.87 21.23 -2.97
N ILE A 34 -1.92 21.21 -3.78
CA ILE A 34 -2.53 20.00 -4.35
C ILE A 34 -2.60 20.19 -5.87
N HIS A 35 -1.75 19.45 -6.58
CA HIS A 35 -1.63 19.60 -8.03
C HIS A 35 -2.64 18.72 -8.77
N SER A 36 -3.39 19.36 -9.69
CA SER A 36 -4.22 18.70 -10.70
C SER A 36 -4.41 19.63 -11.89
N ARG A 37 -3.78 19.34 -13.03
CA ARG A 37 -3.87 20.19 -14.22
C ARG A 37 -5.31 20.40 -14.70
N SER A 38 -6.12 19.35 -14.73
CA SER A 38 -7.52 19.39 -15.21
C SER A 38 -8.49 20.11 -14.26
N ASN A 39 -8.11 20.30 -12.99
CA ASN A 39 -8.93 20.92 -11.96
C ASN A 39 -8.31 22.19 -11.38
N ALA A 40 -7.21 22.71 -11.97
CA ALA A 40 -6.54 23.91 -11.49
C ALA A 40 -7.52 25.08 -11.28
N GLY A 41 -7.41 25.74 -10.11
CA GLY A 41 -8.29 26.84 -9.69
C GLY A 41 -9.60 26.41 -9.02
N LYS A 42 -10.04 25.15 -9.15
CA LYS A 42 -11.26 24.65 -8.49
C LYS A 42 -10.97 24.29 -7.02
N ALA A 43 -11.95 24.48 -6.15
CA ALA A 43 -11.88 24.00 -4.78
C ALA A 43 -11.75 22.47 -4.72
N VAL A 44 -10.97 21.95 -3.76
CA VAL A 44 -10.74 20.49 -3.60
C VAL A 44 -12.04 19.75 -3.40
N GLN A 45 -12.99 20.35 -2.67
CA GLN A 45 -14.33 19.80 -2.41
C GLN A 45 -15.20 19.64 -3.68
N THR A 46 -14.83 20.23 -4.82
CA THR A 46 -15.57 20.00 -6.08
C THR A 46 -15.30 18.61 -6.67
N VAL A 47 -14.22 17.96 -6.28
CA VAL A 47 -13.84 16.59 -6.66
C VAL A 47 -14.05 15.63 -5.50
N HIS A 48 -13.57 16.00 -4.31
CA HIS A 48 -13.71 15.25 -3.07
C HIS A 48 -14.83 15.87 -2.22
N GLN A 49 -16.08 15.55 -2.58
CA GLN A 49 -17.28 16.23 -2.04
C GLN A 49 -17.49 16.01 -0.54
N ASP A 50 -16.96 14.96 0.01
CA ASP A 50 -16.97 14.69 1.46
C ASP A 50 -16.11 15.67 2.27
N LEU A 51 -15.26 16.47 1.61
CA LEU A 51 -14.46 17.53 2.23
C LEU A 51 -15.15 18.90 2.27
N ILE A 52 -16.45 18.97 2.02
CA ILE A 52 -17.24 20.20 2.14
C ILE A 52 -17.19 20.68 3.60
N GLY A 53 -16.69 21.92 3.79
CA GLY A 53 -16.53 22.52 5.12
C GLY A 53 -15.25 22.14 5.87
N GLU A 54 -14.46 21.19 5.35
CA GLU A 54 -13.22 20.74 5.98
C GLU A 54 -11.99 21.53 5.48
N THR A 55 -12.05 22.12 4.28
CA THR A 55 -10.92 22.84 3.68
C THR A 55 -11.32 23.85 2.63
N GLU A 56 -10.58 24.96 2.56
CA GLU A 56 -10.68 25.99 1.52
C GLU A 56 -9.60 25.81 0.42
N LEU A 57 -8.79 24.76 0.48
CA LEU A 57 -7.73 24.49 -0.49
C LEU A 57 -8.28 24.33 -1.91
N LYS A 58 -7.49 24.80 -2.89
CA LYS A 58 -7.80 24.68 -4.32
C LYS A 58 -6.73 23.83 -4.99
N PHE A 59 -7.13 23.18 -6.06
CA PHE A 59 -6.15 22.56 -6.96
C PHE A 59 -5.32 23.63 -7.67
N THR A 60 -4.04 23.34 -7.87
CA THR A 60 -3.14 24.16 -8.69
C THR A 60 -2.64 23.39 -9.90
N GLY A 61 -2.29 24.11 -10.98
CA GLY A 61 -1.54 23.59 -12.13
C GLY A 61 -0.03 23.77 -11.98
N GLU A 62 0.43 24.51 -10.96
CA GLU A 62 1.81 24.88 -10.74
C GLU A 62 2.42 24.08 -9.59
N LEU A 63 3.74 23.93 -9.62
CA LEU A 63 4.52 23.31 -8.56
C LEU A 63 5.18 24.42 -7.69
N SER A 64 5.42 24.10 -6.43
CA SER A 64 6.17 24.93 -5.51
C SER A 64 7.33 24.14 -4.92
N ASP A 65 8.50 24.78 -4.83
CA ASP A 65 9.68 24.21 -4.16
C ASP A 65 9.68 24.49 -2.65
N ASP A 66 8.75 25.31 -2.14
CA ASP A 66 8.59 25.58 -0.70
C ASP A 66 7.82 24.44 -0.02
N ILE A 67 8.41 23.24 -0.05
CA ILE A 67 7.90 22.03 0.57
C ILE A 67 9.05 21.16 1.08
N ASP A 68 8.76 20.32 2.08
CA ASP A 68 9.69 19.32 2.62
C ASP A 68 9.46 17.95 1.99
N VAL A 69 8.19 17.61 1.69
CA VAL A 69 7.78 16.29 1.18
C VAL A 69 6.84 16.43 0.01
N LEU A 70 7.10 15.66 -1.05
CA LEU A 70 6.24 15.55 -2.23
C LEU A 70 5.65 14.14 -2.32
N PHE A 71 4.34 14.05 -2.34
CA PHE A 71 3.63 12.80 -2.61
C PHE A 71 3.26 12.69 -4.10
N LEU A 72 3.58 11.55 -4.72
CA LEU A 72 3.19 11.23 -6.08
C LEU A 72 2.01 10.25 -6.06
N CYS A 73 0.80 10.76 -6.26
CA CYS A 73 -0.45 9.99 -6.33
C CYS A 73 -0.84 9.77 -7.81
N LEU A 74 0.13 9.32 -8.61
CA LEU A 74 0.02 9.14 -10.05
C LEU A 74 -0.29 7.68 -10.43
N GLY A 75 -0.68 7.46 -11.69
CA GLY A 75 -0.81 6.13 -12.26
C GLY A 75 0.55 5.45 -12.47
N HIS A 76 0.52 4.15 -12.69
CA HIS A 76 1.73 3.37 -12.98
C HIS A 76 2.42 3.85 -14.26
N GLY A 77 3.74 4.04 -14.20
CA GLY A 77 4.57 4.61 -15.28
C GLY A 77 4.62 6.14 -15.30
N GLU A 78 3.68 6.81 -14.66
CA GLU A 78 3.60 8.27 -14.69
C GLU A 78 4.52 8.96 -13.67
N SER A 79 4.88 8.30 -12.57
CA SER A 79 5.80 8.87 -11.58
C SER A 79 7.22 9.03 -12.13
N LYS A 80 7.73 8.01 -12.85
CA LYS A 80 9.02 8.11 -13.55
C LYS A 80 9.04 9.23 -14.58
N LYS A 81 7.98 9.32 -15.38
CA LYS A 81 7.81 10.36 -16.41
C LYS A 81 7.79 11.74 -15.76
N PHE A 82 6.97 11.92 -14.71
CA PHE A 82 6.89 13.18 -13.97
C PHE A 82 8.26 13.62 -13.45
N LEU A 83 9.00 12.72 -12.79
CA LEU A 83 10.31 13.03 -12.23
C LEU A 83 11.38 13.28 -13.31
N ALA A 84 11.26 12.67 -14.49
CA ALA A 84 12.16 12.93 -15.61
C ALA A 84 11.93 14.31 -16.25
N GLU A 85 10.69 14.77 -16.26
CA GLU A 85 10.28 16.04 -16.88
C GLU A 85 10.31 17.24 -15.91
N SER A 86 10.26 16.98 -14.60
CA SER A 86 10.16 18.03 -13.56
C SER A 86 11.48 18.21 -12.81
N LYS A 87 11.83 19.47 -12.54
CA LYS A 87 12.98 19.81 -11.70
C LYS A 87 12.53 19.88 -10.25
N ILE A 88 12.69 18.77 -9.51
CA ILE A 88 12.40 18.73 -8.09
C ILE A 88 13.73 18.79 -7.32
N ALA A 89 13.86 19.76 -6.42
CA ALA A 89 15.08 19.94 -5.63
C ALA A 89 15.45 18.66 -4.85
N SER A 90 16.74 18.34 -4.78
CA SER A 90 17.22 17.11 -4.12
C SER A 90 16.94 17.07 -2.62
N THR A 91 16.71 18.22 -2.00
CA THR A 91 16.33 18.38 -0.60
C THR A 91 14.91 17.96 -0.30
N ILE A 92 14.02 17.96 -1.30
CA ILE A 92 12.63 17.56 -1.14
C ILE A 92 12.56 16.03 -1.10
N LYS A 93 11.99 15.49 -0.03
CA LYS A 93 11.72 14.04 0.08
C LYS A 93 10.55 13.64 -0.79
N ILE A 94 10.57 12.43 -1.34
CA ILE A 94 9.50 11.93 -2.22
C ILE A 94 8.90 10.67 -1.66
N ILE A 95 7.57 10.58 -1.66
CA ILE A 95 6.82 9.35 -1.41
C ILE A 95 6.00 9.03 -2.66
N ASP A 96 6.39 7.98 -3.37
CA ASP A 96 5.70 7.53 -4.59
C ASP A 96 4.70 6.42 -4.29
N LEU A 97 3.46 6.58 -4.73
CA LEU A 97 2.39 5.61 -4.54
C LEU A 97 2.18 4.70 -5.77
N ALA A 98 2.85 4.99 -6.90
CA ALA A 98 2.84 4.14 -8.08
C ALA A 98 3.74 2.90 -7.88
N ASN A 99 3.82 2.04 -8.88
CA ASN A 99 4.69 0.86 -8.83
C ASN A 99 6.08 1.09 -9.42
N ASP A 100 6.36 2.32 -9.84
CA ASP A 100 7.51 2.68 -10.68
C ASP A 100 8.86 2.40 -10.03
N PHE A 101 8.94 2.47 -8.69
CA PHE A 101 10.19 2.39 -7.93
C PHE A 101 10.20 1.27 -6.88
N ARG A 102 9.23 0.36 -6.91
CA ARG A 102 9.09 -0.69 -5.88
C ARG A 102 10.12 -1.80 -5.98
N LEU A 103 10.48 -2.21 -7.21
CA LEU A 103 11.44 -3.28 -7.46
C LEU A 103 12.86 -2.74 -7.38
N GLU A 104 13.80 -3.52 -6.83
CA GLU A 104 15.19 -3.13 -6.65
C GLU A 104 15.82 -2.67 -7.96
N ALA A 105 15.63 -3.42 -9.04
CA ALA A 105 16.15 -3.09 -10.36
C ALA A 105 15.56 -1.80 -10.97
N GLN A 106 14.50 -1.26 -10.40
CA GLN A 106 13.79 -0.08 -10.87
C GLN A 106 13.77 1.06 -9.84
N SER A 107 14.41 0.89 -8.68
CA SER A 107 14.32 1.75 -7.51
C SER A 107 15.06 3.09 -7.62
N SER A 108 15.57 3.45 -8.81
CA SER A 108 16.32 4.69 -8.99
C SER A 108 15.92 5.48 -10.23
N ILE A 109 16.11 6.79 -10.14
CA ILE A 109 16.02 7.72 -11.27
C ILE A 109 16.97 8.91 -11.04
N GLY A 110 17.88 9.16 -11.99
CA GLY A 110 18.93 10.18 -11.81
C GLY A 110 19.76 9.90 -10.57
N ASN A 111 19.81 10.86 -9.66
CA ASN A 111 20.51 10.76 -8.37
C ASN A 111 19.60 10.34 -7.20
N ARG A 112 18.36 9.98 -7.46
CA ARG A 112 17.39 9.57 -6.45
C ARG A 112 17.31 8.05 -6.34
N GLN A 113 17.49 7.54 -5.14
CA GLN A 113 17.29 6.14 -4.77
C GLN A 113 16.07 6.03 -3.88
N PHE A 114 15.14 5.13 -4.22
CA PHE A 114 13.93 4.86 -3.46
C PHE A 114 14.11 3.63 -2.57
N VAL A 115 13.63 3.73 -1.34
CA VAL A 115 13.53 2.62 -0.39
C VAL A 115 12.10 2.06 -0.45
N TYR A 116 11.98 0.74 -0.51
CA TYR A 116 10.66 0.07 -0.43
C TYR A 116 10.01 0.34 0.92
N GLY A 117 8.86 0.98 0.89
CA GLY A 117 8.22 1.67 2.01
C GLY A 117 7.29 0.81 2.85
N LEU A 118 7.64 -0.45 3.14
CA LEU A 118 6.92 -1.30 4.09
C LEU A 118 7.61 -1.19 5.46
N PRO A 119 7.01 -0.48 6.45
CA PRO A 119 7.67 -0.23 7.76
C PRO A 119 7.98 -1.52 8.52
N GLU A 120 7.12 -2.52 8.45
CA GLU A 120 7.27 -3.81 9.09
C GLU A 120 8.50 -4.59 8.58
N LEU A 121 9.00 -4.25 7.39
CA LEU A 121 10.22 -4.83 6.80
C LEU A 121 11.42 -3.90 6.88
N ASN A 122 11.23 -2.61 6.61
CA ASN A 122 12.31 -1.66 6.29
C ASN A 122 12.34 -0.43 7.21
N ARG A 123 11.79 -0.50 8.43
CA ARG A 123 11.67 0.64 9.35
C ARG A 123 12.93 1.51 9.44
N ASP A 124 14.08 0.92 9.67
CA ASP A 124 15.33 1.67 9.86
C ASP A 124 15.84 2.31 8.55
N LYS A 125 15.64 1.65 7.43
CA LYS A 125 15.95 2.22 6.11
C LYS A 125 15.02 3.40 5.80
N ILE A 126 13.73 3.29 6.13
CA ILE A 126 12.72 4.34 5.91
C ILE A 126 13.03 5.59 6.72
N LYS A 127 13.46 5.45 7.99
CA LYS A 127 13.83 6.60 8.86
C LYS A 127 14.90 7.51 8.26
N THR A 128 15.81 6.94 7.47
CA THR A 128 16.93 7.66 6.87
C THR A 128 16.75 7.96 5.39
N ALA A 129 15.68 7.44 4.78
CA ALA A 129 15.41 7.60 3.35
C ALA A 129 15.00 9.04 2.98
N ASN A 130 15.44 9.47 1.78
CA ASN A 130 14.93 10.67 1.13
C ASN A 130 13.79 10.37 0.14
N ASN A 131 13.74 9.15 -0.39
CA ASN A 131 12.66 8.78 -1.31
C ASN A 131 12.14 7.40 -0.94
N ILE A 132 10.81 7.26 -0.95
CA ILE A 132 10.10 6.05 -0.52
C ILE A 132 9.17 5.60 -1.65
N ALA A 133 9.23 4.32 -2.01
CA ALA A 133 8.27 3.66 -2.87
C ALA A 133 7.22 2.94 -2.03
N ASN A 134 6.02 3.51 -1.93
CA ASN A 134 4.94 2.93 -1.13
C ASN A 134 4.48 1.59 -1.73
N PRO A 135 4.33 0.52 -0.93
CA PRO A 135 3.94 -0.80 -1.40
C PRO A 135 2.59 -0.85 -2.11
N GLY A 136 2.40 -1.87 -2.95
CA GLY A 136 1.09 -2.19 -3.48
C GLY A 136 0.14 -2.74 -2.40
N CYS A 137 -1.15 -2.52 -2.59
CA CYS A 137 -2.16 -2.83 -1.58
C CYS A 137 -2.24 -4.34 -1.23
N PHE A 138 -2.31 -5.23 -2.24
CA PHE A 138 -2.23 -6.67 -2.01
C PHE A 138 -0.83 -7.09 -1.52
N ALA A 139 0.22 -6.43 -2.01
CA ALA A 139 1.56 -6.72 -1.57
C ALA A 139 1.73 -6.46 -0.07
N THR A 140 1.23 -5.33 0.43
CA THR A 140 1.21 -5.03 1.87
C THR A 140 0.50 -6.13 2.65
N ALA A 141 -0.73 -6.48 2.28
CA ALA A 141 -1.52 -7.46 3.01
C ALA A 141 -0.89 -8.86 3.02
N ILE A 142 -0.35 -9.32 1.88
CA ILE A 142 0.29 -10.64 1.76
C ILE A 142 1.61 -10.66 2.54
N GLN A 143 2.43 -9.63 2.39
CA GLN A 143 3.73 -9.57 3.07
C GLN A 143 3.56 -9.52 4.58
N VAL A 144 2.68 -8.66 5.09
CA VAL A 144 2.41 -8.61 6.54
C VAL A 144 1.93 -9.97 7.08
N GLY A 145 1.20 -10.77 6.30
CA GLY A 145 0.89 -12.14 6.69
C GLY A 145 2.08 -13.11 6.67
N LEU A 146 3.10 -12.90 5.82
CA LEU A 146 4.15 -13.88 5.55
C LEU A 146 5.54 -13.51 6.10
N LEU A 147 5.82 -12.24 6.42
CA LEU A 147 7.14 -11.79 6.90
C LEU A 147 7.68 -12.56 8.11
N PRO A 148 6.89 -12.87 9.16
CA PRO A 148 7.39 -13.64 10.29
C PRO A 148 7.88 -15.04 9.90
N LEU A 149 7.15 -15.71 9.01
CA LEU A 149 7.50 -17.04 8.51
C LEU A 149 8.73 -16.99 7.58
N ALA A 150 8.84 -15.95 6.74
CA ALA A 150 10.02 -15.72 5.92
C ALA A 150 11.28 -15.54 6.77
N LYS A 151 11.21 -14.71 7.81
CA LYS A 151 12.33 -14.49 8.76
C LYS A 151 12.73 -15.77 9.48
N ALA A 152 11.78 -16.65 9.78
CA ALA A 152 12.02 -17.96 10.39
C ALA A 152 12.49 -19.03 9.38
N GLY A 153 12.52 -18.73 8.08
CA GLY A 153 12.95 -19.67 7.03
C GLY A 153 11.94 -20.79 6.74
N LEU A 154 10.65 -20.55 6.98
CA LEU A 154 9.60 -21.56 6.97
C LEU A 154 8.76 -21.58 5.68
N LEU A 155 8.91 -20.60 4.80
CA LEU A 155 8.13 -20.51 3.57
C LEU A 155 8.60 -21.55 2.53
N LYS A 156 7.63 -22.15 1.84
CA LYS A 156 7.84 -23.05 0.69
C LYS A 156 6.73 -22.82 -0.34
N ASP A 157 5.80 -23.76 -0.42
CA ASP A 157 4.63 -23.71 -1.34
C ASP A 157 3.49 -22.98 -0.64
N ILE A 158 3.15 -21.80 -1.11
CA ILE A 158 2.15 -20.93 -0.53
C ILE A 158 1.03 -20.70 -1.53
N TYR A 159 -0.19 -20.99 -1.14
CA TYR A 159 -1.38 -20.71 -1.93
C TYR A 159 -2.16 -19.58 -1.30
N THR A 160 -2.19 -18.45 -1.98
CA THR A 160 -2.83 -17.23 -1.49
C THR A 160 -4.03 -16.86 -2.34
N THR A 161 -5.12 -16.55 -1.68
CA THR A 161 -6.28 -15.89 -2.29
C THR A 161 -6.55 -14.58 -1.58
N GLY A 162 -7.03 -13.58 -2.31
CA GLY A 162 -7.30 -12.27 -1.72
C GLY A 162 -8.44 -11.55 -2.41
N ILE A 163 -9.32 -10.94 -1.62
CA ILE A 163 -10.45 -10.16 -2.11
C ILE A 163 -10.18 -8.69 -1.83
N THR A 164 -10.28 -7.84 -2.87
CA THR A 164 -10.12 -6.38 -2.75
C THR A 164 -11.39 -5.64 -3.12
N GLY A 165 -11.57 -4.48 -2.50
CA GLY A 165 -12.60 -3.51 -2.85
C GLY A 165 -12.39 -2.89 -4.24
N SER A 166 -13.46 -2.33 -4.79
CA SER A 166 -13.50 -1.80 -6.17
C SER A 166 -12.64 -0.54 -6.38
N THR A 167 -12.43 0.28 -5.35
CA THR A 167 -11.63 1.52 -5.44
C THR A 167 -10.16 1.26 -5.77
N GLY A 168 -9.63 0.07 -5.49
CA GLY A 168 -8.29 -0.32 -5.88
C GLY A 168 -8.03 -0.34 -7.40
N ALA A 169 -9.07 -0.31 -8.24
CA ALA A 169 -8.97 -0.18 -9.68
C ALA A 169 -8.74 1.27 -10.16
N GLY A 170 -8.84 2.26 -9.28
CA GLY A 170 -8.80 3.68 -9.63
C GLY A 170 -10.10 4.21 -10.22
N GLN A 171 -10.07 5.47 -10.67
CA GLN A 171 -11.26 6.18 -11.21
C GLN A 171 -11.50 5.95 -12.69
N SER A 172 -10.57 5.34 -13.42
CA SER A 172 -10.73 5.14 -14.86
C SER A 172 -11.95 4.29 -15.18
N LEU A 173 -12.75 4.75 -16.11
CA LEU A 173 -13.94 4.03 -16.54
C LEU A 173 -13.55 2.72 -17.21
N SER A 174 -14.18 1.64 -16.80
CA SER A 174 -14.02 0.32 -17.41
C SER A 174 -15.33 -0.46 -17.31
N THR A 175 -15.53 -1.42 -18.20
CA THR A 175 -16.71 -2.31 -18.18
C THR A 175 -16.88 -2.98 -16.82
N THR A 176 -15.78 -3.44 -16.21
CA THR A 176 -15.81 -4.14 -14.92
C THR A 176 -15.97 -3.21 -13.70
N SER A 177 -15.96 -1.89 -13.89
CA SER A 177 -16.24 -0.88 -12.86
C SER A 177 -17.67 -0.32 -12.97
N HIS A 178 -18.40 -0.65 -14.05
CA HIS A 178 -19.77 -0.22 -14.22
C HIS A 178 -20.67 -0.80 -13.13
N PHE A 179 -21.59 0.00 -12.59
CA PHE A 179 -22.45 -0.41 -11.46
C PHE A 179 -23.18 -1.73 -11.71
N SER A 180 -23.90 -1.86 -12.85
CA SER A 180 -24.67 -3.08 -13.16
C SER A 180 -23.80 -4.32 -13.34
N TRP A 181 -22.52 -4.16 -13.68
CA TRP A 181 -21.57 -5.27 -13.77
C TRP A 181 -20.99 -5.62 -12.40
N ARG A 182 -20.72 -4.60 -11.57
CA ARG A 182 -20.01 -4.74 -10.29
C ARG A 182 -20.93 -5.19 -9.14
N ALA A 183 -22.17 -4.68 -9.10
CA ALA A 183 -23.10 -4.97 -8.03
C ALA A 183 -23.47 -6.47 -8.00
N ASN A 184 -23.44 -7.06 -6.82
CA ASN A 184 -23.71 -8.49 -6.58
C ASN A 184 -22.85 -9.45 -7.43
N ASN A 185 -21.62 -9.03 -7.76
CA ASN A 185 -20.72 -9.82 -8.62
C ASN A 185 -19.30 -9.88 -8.03
N ILE A 186 -18.64 -11.03 -8.24
CA ILE A 186 -17.24 -11.27 -7.86
C ILE A 186 -16.48 -11.85 -9.05
N GLN A 187 -15.23 -11.42 -9.23
CA GLN A 187 -14.40 -11.90 -10.34
C GLN A 187 -12.96 -12.06 -9.90
N ALA A 188 -12.35 -13.20 -10.28
CA ALA A 188 -10.90 -13.35 -10.27
C ALA A 188 -10.27 -12.58 -11.43
N TYR A 189 -9.08 -12.03 -11.23
CA TYR A 189 -8.34 -11.32 -12.28
C TYR A 189 -6.84 -11.50 -12.10
N LYS A 190 -6.08 -11.45 -13.20
CA LYS A 190 -4.61 -11.61 -13.17
C LYS A 190 -4.13 -12.80 -12.32
N THR A 191 -4.86 -13.92 -12.39
CA THR A 191 -4.54 -15.15 -11.68
C THR A 191 -3.10 -15.57 -11.98
N LEU A 192 -2.28 -15.78 -10.96
CA LEU A 192 -0.87 -16.17 -10.99
C LEU A 192 0.07 -15.18 -11.73
N THR A 193 -0.47 -14.04 -12.18
CA THR A 193 0.29 -13.05 -12.98
C THR A 193 0.15 -11.62 -12.46
N HIS A 194 -0.31 -11.48 -11.21
CA HIS A 194 -0.51 -10.15 -10.61
C HIS A 194 0.82 -9.43 -10.43
N GLN A 195 0.88 -8.14 -10.82
CA GLN A 195 2.12 -7.33 -10.76
C GLN A 195 2.75 -7.22 -9.37
N HIS A 196 1.98 -7.39 -8.30
CA HIS A 196 2.51 -7.35 -6.93
C HIS A 196 3.35 -8.57 -6.57
N LEU A 197 3.30 -9.67 -7.34
CA LEU A 197 4.13 -10.85 -7.08
C LEU A 197 5.63 -10.52 -7.13
N GLY A 198 6.05 -9.58 -7.98
CA GLY A 198 7.44 -9.13 -8.03
C GLY A 198 7.92 -8.53 -6.71
N GLU A 199 7.21 -7.51 -6.20
CA GLU A 199 7.59 -6.84 -4.95
C GLU A 199 7.45 -7.74 -3.72
N ILE A 200 6.46 -8.66 -3.71
CA ILE A 200 6.32 -9.67 -2.66
C ILE A 200 7.51 -10.63 -2.68
N GLY A 201 7.84 -11.17 -3.86
CA GLY A 201 8.94 -12.10 -4.03
C GLY A 201 10.28 -11.52 -3.56
N GLU A 202 10.63 -10.29 -3.98
CA GLU A 202 11.86 -9.63 -3.51
C GLU A 202 11.89 -9.48 -1.98
N SER A 203 10.79 -9.08 -1.36
CA SER A 203 10.71 -8.90 0.09
C SER A 203 10.86 -10.20 0.87
N LEU A 204 10.19 -11.26 0.42
CA LEU A 204 10.26 -12.56 1.10
C LEU A 204 11.64 -13.20 0.93
N LEU A 205 12.23 -13.13 -0.27
CA LEU A 205 13.59 -13.63 -0.55
C LEU A 205 14.67 -12.83 0.19
N TYR A 206 14.45 -11.54 0.45
CA TYR A 206 15.36 -10.75 1.28
C TYR A 206 15.48 -11.30 2.71
N LEU A 207 14.36 -11.78 3.30
CA LEU A 207 14.35 -12.38 4.64
C LEU A 207 14.72 -13.86 4.63
N GLN A 208 14.25 -14.61 3.64
CA GLN A 208 14.51 -16.04 3.51
C GLN A 208 15.48 -16.31 2.38
N THR A 209 16.77 -16.39 2.69
CA THR A 209 17.85 -16.62 1.70
C THR A 209 18.03 -18.10 1.35
N LYS A 210 17.43 -19.01 2.09
CA LYS A 210 17.49 -20.46 1.89
C LYS A 210 16.10 -20.99 1.53
N ASN A 211 16.06 -21.93 0.62
CA ASN A 211 14.87 -22.56 0.03
C ASN A 211 14.15 -21.67 -1.00
N ASP A 212 13.66 -22.31 -2.03
CA ASP A 212 12.78 -21.67 -3.01
C ASP A 212 11.42 -21.40 -2.39
N ILE A 213 10.90 -20.23 -2.68
CA ILE A 213 9.54 -19.83 -2.27
C ILE A 213 8.66 -19.88 -3.52
N ASP A 214 7.66 -20.74 -3.52
CA ASP A 214 6.62 -20.76 -4.55
C ASP A 214 5.34 -20.12 -4.01
N LEU A 215 5.00 -18.94 -4.53
CA LEU A 215 3.82 -18.19 -4.15
C LEU A 215 2.82 -18.13 -5.30
N SER A 216 1.77 -18.91 -5.17
CA SER A 216 0.60 -18.87 -6.05
C SER A 216 -0.43 -17.88 -5.51
N PHE A 217 -0.81 -16.89 -6.33
CA PHE A 217 -1.77 -15.85 -5.92
C PHE A 217 -2.97 -15.74 -6.86
N VAL A 218 -4.18 -15.81 -6.29
CA VAL A 218 -5.45 -15.63 -6.99
C VAL A 218 -6.19 -14.43 -6.40
N PRO A 219 -6.10 -13.24 -7.02
CA PRO A 219 -6.82 -12.06 -6.59
C PRO A 219 -8.27 -12.06 -7.07
N TRP A 220 -9.18 -11.60 -6.21
CA TRP A 220 -10.59 -11.39 -6.50
C TRP A 220 -10.96 -9.94 -6.28
N ARG A 221 -11.90 -9.46 -7.07
CA ARG A 221 -12.53 -8.16 -6.85
C ARG A 221 -13.93 -8.38 -6.29
N GLY A 222 -14.14 -7.90 -5.06
CA GLY A 222 -15.40 -8.03 -4.33
C GLY A 222 -16.40 -6.92 -4.66
N ASP A 223 -17.64 -7.11 -4.22
CA ASP A 223 -18.74 -6.14 -4.30
C ASP A 223 -18.77 -5.23 -3.05
N PHE A 224 -17.66 -4.57 -2.80
CA PHE A 224 -17.51 -3.54 -1.76
C PHE A 224 -16.48 -2.51 -2.21
N THR A 225 -16.44 -1.35 -1.57
CA THR A 225 -15.61 -0.23 -2.02
C THR A 225 -14.17 -0.31 -1.51
N ARG A 226 -13.94 -0.65 -0.24
CA ARG A 226 -12.65 -0.52 0.44
C ARG A 226 -12.29 -1.76 1.23
N GLY A 227 -11.00 -2.00 1.34
CA GLY A 227 -10.40 -3.04 2.16
C GLY A 227 -9.89 -4.23 1.35
N ILE A 228 -9.07 -5.04 2.00
CA ILE A 228 -8.48 -6.26 1.45
C ILE A 228 -8.58 -7.36 2.51
N PHE A 229 -9.01 -8.54 2.10
CA PHE A 229 -8.97 -9.74 2.91
C PHE A 229 -8.15 -10.82 2.19
N ILE A 230 -7.12 -11.34 2.88
CA ILE A 230 -6.20 -12.35 2.34
C ILE A 230 -6.37 -13.64 3.13
N SER A 231 -6.22 -14.77 2.44
CA SER A 231 -5.99 -16.08 3.06
C SER A 231 -4.84 -16.76 2.36
N SER A 232 -3.76 -17.01 3.09
CA SER A 232 -2.58 -17.74 2.62
C SER A 232 -2.51 -19.09 3.31
N THR A 233 -2.40 -20.16 2.55
CA THR A 233 -2.35 -21.54 3.06
C THR A 233 -1.01 -22.18 2.71
N MET A 234 -0.39 -22.84 3.69
CA MET A 234 0.85 -23.59 3.51
C MET A 234 0.96 -24.75 4.51
N SER A 235 1.94 -25.62 4.30
CA SER A 235 2.30 -26.64 5.32
C SER A 235 3.25 -26.01 6.34
N CYS A 236 3.03 -26.31 7.64
CA CYS A 236 3.87 -25.84 8.73
C CYS A 236 3.84 -26.83 9.89
N ASP A 237 5.00 -27.17 10.43
CA ASP A 237 5.14 -28.13 11.53
C ASP A 237 5.04 -27.49 12.93
N LEU A 238 5.22 -26.15 13.03
CA LEU A 238 5.09 -25.44 14.31
C LEU A 238 3.65 -25.55 14.84
N SER A 239 3.50 -25.60 16.15
CA SER A 239 2.21 -25.52 16.84
C SER A 239 1.58 -24.14 16.68
N ILE A 240 0.29 -24.01 16.95
CA ILE A 240 -0.39 -22.71 16.89
C ILE A 240 0.13 -21.76 17.98
N GLU A 241 0.56 -22.28 19.11
CA GLU A 241 1.17 -21.54 20.21
C GLU A 241 2.52 -20.94 19.79
N GLU A 242 3.41 -21.75 19.18
CA GLU A 242 4.70 -21.30 18.65
C GLU A 242 4.53 -20.24 17.57
N LEU A 243 3.56 -20.43 16.67
CA LEU A 243 3.23 -19.46 15.62
C LEU A 243 2.73 -18.13 16.22
N ASN A 244 1.84 -18.17 17.20
CA ASN A 244 1.38 -16.95 17.86
C ASN A 244 2.52 -16.19 18.57
N ILE A 245 3.46 -16.90 19.20
CA ILE A 245 4.65 -16.28 19.81
C ILE A 245 5.49 -15.61 18.70
N LEU A 246 5.81 -16.35 17.64
CA LEU A 246 6.60 -15.84 16.49
C LEU A 246 6.02 -14.55 15.91
N TYR A 247 4.71 -14.51 15.67
CA TYR A 247 4.06 -13.35 15.10
C TYR A 247 3.98 -12.16 16.06
N ASN A 248 3.67 -12.40 17.34
CA ASN A 248 3.62 -11.33 18.34
C ASN A 248 5.01 -10.73 18.62
N GLU A 249 6.07 -11.54 18.65
CA GLU A 249 7.44 -11.05 18.78
C GLU A 249 7.86 -10.23 17.56
N PHE A 250 7.54 -10.70 16.34
CA PHE A 250 7.91 -10.01 15.11
C PHE A 250 7.27 -8.61 15.03
N TYR A 251 6.00 -8.48 15.42
CA TYR A 251 5.24 -7.22 15.32
C TYR A 251 5.16 -6.42 16.62
N SER A 252 5.99 -6.75 17.63
CA SER A 252 5.94 -6.09 18.94
C SER A 252 6.10 -4.57 18.88
N ASP A 253 6.86 -4.06 17.91
CA ASP A 253 7.13 -2.64 17.70
C ASP A 253 6.29 -2.01 16.56
N ASP A 254 5.36 -2.76 15.97
CA ASP A 254 4.56 -2.32 14.83
C ASP A 254 3.14 -1.92 15.25
N PRO A 255 2.87 -0.62 15.50
CA PRO A 255 1.65 -0.17 16.17
C PRO A 255 0.38 -0.37 15.33
N PHE A 256 0.51 -0.61 14.03
CA PHE A 256 -0.62 -0.80 13.12
C PHE A 256 -0.87 -2.25 12.75
N THR A 257 0.01 -3.18 13.14
CA THR A 257 -0.11 -4.60 12.85
C THR A 257 -0.46 -5.36 14.13
N ASN A 258 -1.58 -6.07 14.13
CA ASN A 258 -2.11 -6.76 15.30
C ASN A 258 -2.35 -8.24 14.99
N VAL A 259 -1.99 -9.12 15.92
CA VAL A 259 -2.26 -10.55 15.84
C VAL A 259 -3.48 -10.87 16.72
N SER A 260 -4.53 -11.42 16.11
CA SER A 260 -5.78 -11.75 16.80
C SER A 260 -5.87 -13.24 17.10
N LYS A 261 -6.38 -13.58 18.27
CA LYS A 261 -6.80 -14.94 18.61
C LYS A 261 -8.26 -15.23 18.23
N GLU A 262 -9.03 -14.16 18.02
CA GLU A 262 -10.43 -14.23 17.62
C GLU A 262 -10.59 -14.14 16.10
N PRO A 263 -11.70 -14.65 15.54
CA PRO A 263 -11.99 -14.55 14.13
C PRO A 263 -11.98 -13.10 13.63
N ILE A 264 -11.37 -12.89 12.45
CA ILE A 264 -11.26 -11.58 11.84
C ILE A 264 -12.17 -11.44 10.63
N PHE A 265 -12.55 -10.20 10.35
CA PHE A 265 -13.39 -9.85 9.22
C PHE A 265 -13.08 -8.45 8.69
N LEU A 266 -13.40 -8.20 7.43
CA LEU A 266 -13.01 -7.00 6.71
C LEU A 266 -13.39 -5.67 7.40
N LYS A 267 -14.59 -5.58 7.99
CA LYS A 267 -15.08 -4.32 8.60
C LYS A 267 -14.28 -3.87 9.82
N GLN A 268 -13.47 -4.75 10.43
CA GLN A 268 -12.61 -4.37 11.57
C GLN A 268 -11.52 -3.38 11.19
N VAL A 269 -11.11 -3.35 9.91
CA VAL A 269 -9.96 -2.56 9.43
C VAL A 269 -10.33 -1.50 8.41
N VAL A 270 -11.51 -1.57 7.80
CA VAL A 270 -11.96 -0.56 6.82
C VAL A 270 -12.00 0.83 7.45
N ASN A 271 -11.46 1.82 6.75
CA ASN A 271 -11.26 3.21 7.22
C ASN A 271 -10.31 3.35 8.42
N THR A 272 -9.40 2.41 8.60
CA THR A 272 -8.33 2.48 9.61
C THR A 272 -6.96 2.26 8.97
N ASN A 273 -5.88 2.53 9.73
CA ASN A 273 -4.50 2.16 9.35
C ASN A 273 -4.09 0.77 9.85
N LYS A 274 -5.03 -0.05 10.30
CA LYS A 274 -4.73 -1.35 10.92
C LYS A 274 -4.61 -2.45 9.88
N ALA A 275 -3.63 -3.33 10.12
CA ALA A 275 -3.62 -4.70 9.61
C ALA A 275 -3.91 -5.65 10.79
N VAL A 276 -4.76 -6.65 10.57
CA VAL A 276 -5.06 -7.66 11.58
C VAL A 276 -4.81 -9.03 10.99
N ILE A 277 -4.08 -9.86 11.71
CA ILE A 277 -3.67 -11.21 11.31
C ILE A 277 -4.32 -12.21 12.25
N GLN A 278 -4.88 -13.28 11.69
CA GLN A 278 -5.33 -14.45 12.44
C GLN A 278 -4.66 -15.70 11.87
N LEU A 279 -4.22 -16.58 12.76
CA LEU A 279 -3.59 -17.85 12.42
C LEU A 279 -4.55 -18.99 12.75
N GLU A 280 -4.77 -19.87 11.78
CA GLU A 280 -5.54 -21.09 11.97
C GLU A 280 -4.73 -22.30 11.55
N LYS A 281 -4.86 -23.41 12.28
CA LYS A 281 -4.10 -24.62 12.01
C LYS A 281 -4.99 -25.88 12.10
N ALA A 282 -4.84 -26.76 11.09
CA ALA A 282 -5.48 -28.08 11.06
C ALA A 282 -4.45 -29.12 10.58
N GLY A 283 -4.02 -29.99 11.48
CA GLY A 283 -2.92 -30.92 11.22
C GLY A 283 -1.65 -30.16 10.81
N SER A 284 -1.05 -30.50 9.68
CA SER A 284 0.13 -29.79 9.12
C SER A 284 -0.24 -28.56 8.30
N LYS A 285 -1.51 -28.22 8.13
CA LYS A 285 -1.93 -27.06 7.35
C LYS A 285 -2.07 -25.84 8.23
N LEU A 286 -1.38 -24.77 7.84
CA LEU A 286 -1.49 -23.43 8.42
C LEU A 286 -2.25 -22.54 7.43
N VAL A 287 -3.20 -21.77 7.94
CA VAL A 287 -3.86 -20.69 7.20
C VAL A 287 -3.58 -19.37 7.93
N ILE A 288 -3.14 -18.38 7.18
CA ILE A 288 -2.88 -17.01 7.64
C ILE A 288 -3.94 -16.12 6.98
N HIS A 289 -4.78 -15.58 7.80
CA HIS A 289 -5.76 -14.59 7.37
C HIS A 289 -5.27 -13.19 7.67
#